data_0295c5d1cf81f8ec28f952b8c0e5cd76
#
_entry.id   0295c5d1cf81f8ec28f952b8c0e5cd76
#
_cell.length_a   1.000
_cell.length_b   1.000
_cell.length_c   1.000
_cell.angle_alpha   90.00
_cell.angle_beta   90.00
_cell.angle_gamma   90.00
#
_symmetry.space_group_name_H-M   'P 1'
#
loop_
_entity.id
_entity.type
_entity.pdbx_description
1 polymer ?
#
loop_
_entity_poly.entity_id
_entity_poly.type
_entity_poly.pdbx_seq_one_letter_code
_entity_poly.pdbx_strand_id
1 'polypeptide(L)'
;IEQAAFIDSVRTAVGKKNVLLLHAGDYGQGTSYFTELGGNIEIDVMNAFRFDATCLGNHEFDNGIAELARRLKNLRNDVVCANYDFTGTLLEGLVQPYTIVKKAGKKIGIIGLLTDISSVVDADIAKVLQYQDPVAVTSKYADYLKNEKGCDMVICLSHLGYGEDKD
;
A
#
# COMPACT_ATOMS: atom_id res chain seq x y z
N ILE A 1 9.74 -8.43 16.67
CA ILE A 1 9.33 -9.65 17.44
C ILE A 1 7.94 -9.47 18.04
N GLU A 2 7.67 -8.37 18.73
CA GLU A 2 6.38 -8.13 19.41
C GLU A 2 5.21 -8.05 18.42
N GLN A 3 5.34 -7.32 17.33
CA GLN A 3 4.31 -7.24 16.30
C GLN A 3 3.99 -8.62 15.69
N ALA A 4 5.00 -9.42 15.39
CA ALA A 4 4.82 -10.77 14.86
C ALA A 4 4.04 -11.65 15.85
N ALA A 5 4.43 -11.62 17.13
CA ALA A 5 3.76 -12.38 18.19
C ALA A 5 2.30 -11.94 18.37
N PHE A 6 2.03 -10.63 18.28
CA PHE A 6 0.66 -10.10 18.34
C PHE A 6 -0.18 -10.57 17.16
N ILE A 7 0.32 -10.44 15.92
CA ILE A 7 -0.36 -10.90 14.72
C ILE A 7 -0.68 -12.40 14.80
N ASP A 8 0.29 -13.20 15.24
CA ASP A 8 0.11 -14.65 15.37
C ASP A 8 -0.90 -15.00 16.47
N SER A 9 -0.91 -14.26 17.59
CA SER A 9 -1.90 -14.46 18.64
C SER A 9 -3.31 -14.19 18.17
N VAL A 10 -3.53 -13.08 17.45
CA VAL A 10 -4.84 -12.74 16.86
C VAL A 10 -5.26 -13.80 15.84
N ARG A 11 -4.35 -14.19 14.93
CA ARG A 11 -4.64 -15.23 13.93
C ARG A 11 -4.97 -16.58 14.55
N THR A 12 -4.34 -16.90 15.68
CA THR A 12 -4.63 -18.12 16.42
C THR A 12 -6.01 -18.05 17.10
N ALA A 13 -6.33 -16.91 17.72
CA ALA A 13 -7.57 -16.74 18.46
C ALA A 13 -8.83 -16.76 17.56
N VAL A 14 -8.78 -16.09 16.39
CA VAL A 14 -9.96 -15.91 15.55
C VAL A 14 -9.89 -16.66 14.19
N GLY A 15 -8.74 -17.27 13.90
CA GLY A 15 -8.47 -17.95 12.62
C GLY A 15 -8.01 -17.00 11.52
N LYS A 16 -6.98 -17.38 10.76
CA LYS A 16 -6.36 -16.56 9.69
C LYS A 16 -7.35 -16.01 8.67
N LYS A 17 -8.37 -16.78 8.31
CA LYS A 17 -9.41 -16.39 7.34
C LYS A 17 -10.30 -15.24 7.81
N ASN A 18 -10.28 -14.95 9.11
CA ASN A 18 -11.09 -13.90 9.73
C ASN A 18 -10.25 -12.63 10.06
N VAL A 19 -8.96 -12.63 9.72
CA VAL A 19 -8.05 -11.50 9.95
C VAL A 19 -7.72 -10.85 8.63
N LEU A 20 -8.00 -9.56 8.51
CA LEU A 20 -7.50 -8.68 7.47
C LEU A 20 -6.32 -7.91 8.04
N LEU A 21 -5.13 -8.09 7.45
CA LEU A 21 -3.91 -7.41 7.87
C LEU A 21 -3.44 -6.47 6.75
N LEU A 22 -3.43 -5.18 7.03
CA LEU A 22 -3.09 -4.12 6.09
C LEU A 22 -1.86 -3.35 6.58
N HIS A 23 -1.11 -2.78 5.64
CA HIS A 23 0.01 -1.89 5.93
C HIS A 23 -0.18 -0.55 5.23
N ALA A 24 -0.09 0.54 5.96
CA ALA A 24 -0.38 1.89 5.46
C ALA A 24 0.85 2.64 4.92
N GLY A 25 1.84 1.95 4.36
CA GLY A 25 3.03 2.56 3.76
C GLY A 25 4.16 2.85 4.77
N ASP A 26 5.26 3.42 4.26
CA ASP A 26 6.48 3.76 5.02
C ASP A 26 7.09 2.55 5.76
N TYR A 27 7.19 1.40 5.08
CA TYR A 27 7.87 0.23 5.64
C TYR A 27 9.39 0.28 5.45
N GLY A 28 9.89 1.18 4.64
CA GLY A 28 11.23 1.14 4.06
C GLY A 28 12.27 2.08 4.66
N GLN A 29 12.00 2.88 5.69
CA GLN A 29 12.95 3.88 6.17
C GLN A 29 13.17 3.84 7.69
N GLY A 30 14.27 4.49 8.16
CA GLY A 30 14.54 4.76 9.58
C GLY A 30 15.45 3.76 10.25
N THR A 31 16.03 2.81 9.52
CA THR A 31 16.99 1.86 10.07
C THR A 31 18.30 1.82 9.28
N SER A 32 19.42 1.52 9.95
CA SER A 32 20.70 1.23 9.29
C SER A 32 20.59 0.03 8.33
N TYR A 33 19.69 -0.89 8.59
CA TYR A 33 19.44 -2.03 7.69
C TYR A 33 18.92 -1.59 6.33
N PHE A 34 18.01 -0.63 6.30
CA PHE A 34 17.51 -0.07 5.04
C PHE A 34 18.63 0.58 4.23
N THR A 35 19.47 1.38 4.90
CA THR A 35 20.59 2.09 4.25
C THR A 35 21.63 1.12 3.68
N GLU A 36 21.99 0.08 4.44
CA GLU A 36 23.05 -0.85 4.07
C GLU A 36 22.59 -1.95 3.10
N LEU A 37 21.32 -2.40 3.23
CA LEU A 37 20.80 -3.57 2.53
C LEU A 37 19.71 -3.24 1.49
N GLY A 38 19.48 -1.95 1.22
CA GLY A 38 18.56 -1.49 0.17
C GLY A 38 17.12 -1.93 0.33
N GLY A 39 16.67 -2.13 1.58
CA GLY A 39 15.29 -2.49 1.89
C GLY A 39 14.93 -3.96 1.71
N ASN A 40 15.89 -4.85 1.51
CA ASN A 40 15.60 -6.29 1.33
C ASN A 40 15.05 -6.94 2.60
N ILE A 41 15.57 -6.56 3.78
CA ILE A 41 15.10 -7.07 5.07
C ILE A 41 13.65 -6.66 5.31
N GLU A 42 13.32 -5.42 5.00
CA GLU A 42 11.96 -4.89 5.12
C GLU A 42 10.99 -5.71 4.27
N ILE A 43 11.34 -6.02 3.03
CA ILE A 43 10.54 -6.90 2.16
C ILE A 43 10.41 -8.31 2.75
N ASP A 44 11.47 -8.89 3.29
CA ASP A 44 11.42 -10.20 3.92
C ASP A 44 10.48 -10.20 5.15
N VAL A 45 10.54 -9.15 5.97
CA VAL A 45 9.65 -8.96 7.12
C VAL A 45 8.20 -8.78 6.67
N MET A 46 7.94 -7.93 5.66
CA MET A 46 6.61 -7.76 5.08
C MET A 46 6.05 -9.10 4.57
N ASN A 47 6.85 -9.87 3.86
CA ASN A 47 6.48 -11.19 3.36
C ASN A 47 6.23 -12.20 4.49
N ALA A 48 7.00 -12.14 5.59
CA ALA A 48 6.80 -13.00 6.77
C ALA A 48 5.49 -12.67 7.49
N PHE A 49 5.12 -11.41 7.59
CA PHE A 49 3.85 -10.97 8.21
C PHE A 49 2.63 -11.33 7.37
N ARG A 50 2.78 -11.50 6.06
CA ARG A 50 1.70 -11.86 5.13
C ARG A 50 0.55 -10.85 5.20
N PHE A 51 0.85 -9.60 4.91
CA PHE A 51 -0.17 -8.58 4.70
C PHE A 51 -1.09 -8.97 3.55
N ASP A 52 -2.34 -8.58 3.64
CA ASP A 52 -3.34 -8.79 2.57
C ASP A 52 -3.24 -7.71 1.49
N ALA A 53 -2.89 -6.48 1.89
CA ALA A 53 -2.53 -5.39 1.00
C ALA A 53 -1.66 -4.37 1.73
N THR A 54 -0.92 -3.58 0.96
CA THR A 54 -0.10 -2.46 1.42
C THR A 54 -0.37 -1.26 0.52
N CYS A 55 -0.56 -0.05 1.07
CA CYS A 55 -0.45 1.15 0.24
C CYS A 55 1.00 1.66 0.23
N LEU A 56 1.32 2.54 -0.72
CA LEU A 56 2.60 3.24 -0.73
C LEU A 56 2.59 4.36 0.29
N GLY A 57 3.74 4.60 0.93
CA GLY A 57 4.08 5.82 1.63
C GLY A 57 5.09 6.65 0.82
N ASN A 58 5.40 7.86 1.28
CA ASN A 58 6.33 8.74 0.59
C ASN A 58 7.79 8.24 0.68
N HIS A 59 8.16 7.60 1.78
CA HIS A 59 9.52 7.08 1.98
C HIS A 59 9.85 5.83 1.16
N GLU A 60 8.87 5.18 0.55
CA GLU A 60 9.14 4.14 -0.44
C GLU A 60 9.91 4.67 -1.65
N PHE A 61 9.82 5.98 -1.95
CA PHE A 61 10.46 6.63 -3.09
C PHE A 61 11.87 7.18 -2.81
N ASP A 62 12.35 7.16 -1.58
CA ASP A 62 13.63 7.78 -1.17
C ASP A 62 14.84 7.31 -1.99
N ASN A 63 14.85 6.07 -2.46
CA ASN A 63 15.90 5.51 -3.30
C ASN A 63 15.53 5.47 -4.80
N GLY A 64 14.50 6.22 -5.20
CA GLY A 64 14.04 6.33 -6.58
C GLY A 64 13.15 5.16 -7.04
N ILE A 65 12.53 5.38 -8.21
CA ILE A 65 11.54 4.45 -8.79
C ILE A 65 12.15 3.08 -9.12
N ALA A 66 13.41 3.04 -9.57
CA ALA A 66 14.04 1.78 -9.96
C ALA A 66 14.24 0.85 -8.76
N GLU A 67 14.69 1.38 -7.63
CA GLU A 67 14.86 0.62 -6.39
C GLU A 67 13.51 0.22 -5.79
N LEU A 68 12.51 1.10 -5.83
CA LEU A 68 11.16 0.76 -5.44
C LEU A 68 10.62 -0.41 -6.28
N ALA A 69 10.73 -0.33 -7.61
CA ALA A 69 10.27 -1.40 -8.50
C ALA A 69 10.99 -2.74 -8.21
N ARG A 70 12.31 -2.70 -7.93
CA ARG A 70 13.07 -3.88 -7.54
C ARG A 70 12.51 -4.53 -6.26
N ARG A 71 12.22 -3.72 -5.25
CA ARG A 71 11.63 -4.18 -3.98
C ARG A 71 10.22 -4.75 -4.18
N LEU A 72 9.34 -4.04 -4.90
CA LEU A 72 7.97 -4.47 -5.12
C LEU A 72 7.86 -5.79 -5.89
N LYS A 73 8.78 -6.08 -6.81
CA LYS A 73 8.85 -7.38 -7.50
C LYS A 73 9.06 -8.58 -6.57
N ASN A 74 9.63 -8.34 -5.38
CA ASN A 74 9.87 -9.38 -4.37
C ASN A 74 8.80 -9.38 -3.26
N LEU A 75 7.91 -8.40 -3.23
CA LEU A 75 6.80 -8.33 -2.29
C LEU A 75 5.67 -9.29 -2.74
N ARG A 76 5.08 -10.02 -1.79
CA ARG A 76 4.11 -11.10 -2.09
C ARG A 76 2.66 -10.68 -1.94
N ASN A 77 2.39 -9.50 -1.40
CA ASN A 77 1.05 -8.96 -1.29
C ASN A 77 0.82 -7.85 -2.33
N ASP A 78 -0.43 -7.54 -2.60
CA ASP A 78 -0.80 -6.47 -3.50
C ASP A 78 -0.41 -5.11 -2.92
N VAL A 79 0.10 -4.24 -3.81
CA VAL A 79 0.42 -2.84 -3.49
C VAL A 79 -0.59 -1.94 -4.17
N VAL A 80 -1.21 -1.06 -3.39
CA VAL A 80 -2.30 -0.20 -3.87
C VAL A 80 -1.97 1.28 -3.72
N CYS A 81 -2.28 2.06 -4.77
CA CYS A 81 -2.22 3.51 -4.79
C CYS A 81 -3.10 4.02 -5.94
N ALA A 82 -4.20 4.68 -5.62
CA ALA A 82 -5.20 5.09 -6.60
C ALA A 82 -5.00 6.50 -7.12
N ASN A 83 -4.37 7.37 -6.36
CA ASN A 83 -4.24 8.79 -6.67
C ASN A 83 -2.93 9.17 -7.37
N TYR A 84 -2.23 8.18 -7.94
CA TYR A 84 -1.09 8.37 -8.82
C TYR A 84 -1.22 7.51 -10.08
N ASP A 85 -0.83 8.07 -11.22
CA ASP A 85 -0.71 7.31 -12.48
C ASP A 85 0.73 6.82 -12.64
N PHE A 86 0.90 5.50 -12.68
CA PHE A 86 2.20 4.84 -12.84
C PHE A 86 2.44 4.35 -14.27
N THR A 87 1.55 4.67 -15.22
CA THR A 87 1.66 4.27 -16.62
C THR A 87 2.96 4.78 -17.23
N GLY A 88 3.67 3.91 -17.95
CA GLY A 88 4.96 4.23 -18.56
C GLY A 88 6.14 4.29 -17.59
N THR A 89 5.94 3.98 -16.31
CA THR A 89 7.02 3.88 -15.31
C THR A 89 7.39 2.43 -15.01
N LEU A 90 8.50 2.22 -14.28
CA LEU A 90 8.89 0.89 -13.80
C LEU A 90 7.92 0.30 -12.75
N LEU A 91 6.96 1.10 -12.27
CA LEU A 91 5.94 0.69 -11.30
C LEU A 91 4.65 0.23 -12.00
N GLU A 92 4.54 0.41 -13.32
CA GLU A 92 3.38 -0.06 -14.07
C GLU A 92 3.19 -1.56 -13.90
N GLY A 93 1.96 -1.94 -13.50
CA GLY A 93 1.61 -3.33 -13.21
C GLY A 93 2.06 -3.85 -11.84
N LEU A 94 2.98 -3.17 -11.14
CA LEU A 94 3.40 -3.51 -9.77
C LEU A 94 2.51 -2.84 -8.72
N VAL A 95 1.95 -1.69 -9.04
CA VAL A 95 1.03 -0.92 -8.18
C VAL A 95 -0.33 -0.84 -8.86
N GLN A 96 -1.38 -1.15 -8.12
CA GLN A 96 -2.76 -1.12 -8.62
C GLN A 96 -3.55 -0.03 -7.88
N PRO A 97 -4.59 0.57 -8.47
CA PRO A 97 -5.40 1.55 -7.74
C PRO A 97 -6.15 0.94 -6.56
N TYR A 98 -6.50 -0.32 -6.64
CA TYR A 98 -7.20 -1.07 -5.59
C TYR A 98 -6.90 -2.56 -5.71
N THR A 99 -7.21 -3.31 -4.66
CA THR A 99 -7.30 -4.78 -4.69
C THR A 99 -8.59 -5.27 -4.04
N ILE A 100 -8.93 -6.53 -4.27
CA ILE A 100 -10.11 -7.17 -3.68
C ILE A 100 -9.68 -8.45 -2.97
N VAL A 101 -9.91 -8.50 -1.67
CA VAL A 101 -9.61 -9.67 -0.84
C VAL A 101 -10.89 -10.30 -0.30
N LYS A 102 -10.83 -11.61 0.01
CA LYS A 102 -11.92 -12.33 0.66
C LYS A 102 -11.53 -12.71 2.08
N LYS A 103 -12.27 -12.21 3.05
CA LYS A 103 -12.07 -12.51 4.49
C LYS A 103 -13.43 -12.80 5.14
N ALA A 104 -13.49 -13.82 5.99
CA ALA A 104 -14.72 -14.21 6.71
C ALA A 104 -15.93 -14.38 5.80
N GLY A 105 -15.73 -14.82 4.55
CA GLY A 105 -16.79 -14.93 3.55
C GLY A 105 -17.22 -13.61 2.92
N LYS A 106 -16.61 -12.49 3.28
CA LYS A 106 -16.87 -11.15 2.75
C LYS A 106 -15.88 -10.78 1.67
N LYS A 107 -16.36 -10.04 0.67
CA LYS A 107 -15.59 -9.47 -0.41
C LYS A 107 -15.27 -8.02 -0.05
N ILE A 108 -13.98 -7.72 0.16
CA ILE A 108 -13.51 -6.44 0.67
C ILE A 108 -12.66 -5.77 -0.41
N GLY A 109 -13.08 -4.60 -0.88
CA GLY A 109 -12.27 -3.73 -1.75
C GLY A 109 -11.35 -2.86 -0.91
N ILE A 110 -10.10 -2.71 -1.33
CA ILE A 110 -9.09 -1.88 -0.64
C ILE A 110 -8.53 -0.90 -1.66
N ILE A 111 -8.74 0.39 -1.41
CA ILE A 111 -8.23 1.50 -2.23
C ILE A 111 -7.00 2.07 -1.51
N GLY A 112 -5.88 2.26 -2.20
CA GLY A 112 -4.70 2.90 -1.61
C GLY A 112 -4.66 4.40 -1.91
N LEU A 113 -4.22 5.20 -0.96
CA LEU A 113 -3.96 6.64 -1.14
C LEU A 113 -2.58 7.01 -0.61
N LEU A 114 -1.93 7.94 -1.30
CA LEU A 114 -0.60 8.46 -0.97
C LEU A 114 -0.65 9.99 -0.93
N THR A 115 0.03 10.59 0.03
CA THR A 115 0.19 12.05 0.11
C THR A 115 0.84 12.62 -1.15
N ASP A 116 0.73 13.94 -1.36
CA ASP A 116 1.49 14.61 -2.42
C ASP A 116 2.99 14.53 -2.12
N ILE A 117 3.69 13.74 -2.94
CA ILE A 117 5.12 13.49 -2.80
C ILE A 117 6.00 14.51 -3.54
N SER A 118 5.42 15.48 -4.23
CA SER A 118 6.15 16.44 -5.06
C SER A 118 7.17 17.28 -4.28
N SER A 119 6.95 17.46 -2.99
CA SER A 119 7.82 18.22 -2.08
C SER A 119 8.84 17.35 -1.32
N VAL A 120 8.70 16.02 -1.36
CA VAL A 120 9.52 15.10 -0.52
C VAL A 120 10.35 14.11 -1.33
N VAL A 121 10.12 14.02 -2.65
CA VAL A 121 10.91 13.19 -3.57
C VAL A 121 11.72 14.07 -4.51
N ASP A 122 12.70 13.48 -5.19
CA ASP A 122 13.46 14.16 -6.23
C ASP A 122 12.53 14.73 -7.32
N ALA A 123 12.86 15.94 -7.79
CA ALA A 123 12.06 16.65 -8.79
C ALA A 123 11.84 15.84 -10.08
N ASP A 124 12.73 14.93 -10.42
CA ASP A 124 12.58 14.06 -11.59
C ASP A 124 11.55 12.96 -11.38
N ILE A 125 11.42 12.47 -10.16
CA ILE A 125 10.34 11.53 -9.76
C ILE A 125 9.00 12.25 -9.79
N ALA A 126 8.93 13.43 -9.18
CA ALA A 126 7.71 14.23 -9.12
C ALA A 126 7.17 14.61 -10.51
N LYS A 127 8.05 14.83 -11.49
CA LYS A 127 7.63 15.15 -12.88
C LYS A 127 6.98 13.97 -13.63
N VAL A 128 7.36 12.75 -13.29
CA VAL A 128 6.90 11.55 -13.98
C VAL A 128 5.56 11.06 -13.40
N LEU A 129 5.35 11.29 -12.11
CA LEU A 129 4.17 10.83 -11.38
C LEU A 129 3.12 11.94 -11.33
N GLN A 130 1.95 11.70 -11.89
CA GLN A 130 0.83 12.65 -11.88
C GLN A 130 -0.05 12.39 -10.65
N TYR A 131 -0.05 13.33 -9.72
CA TYR A 131 -0.95 13.34 -8.58
C TYR A 131 -2.38 13.66 -9.00
N GLN A 132 -3.34 12.90 -8.49
CA GLN A 132 -4.76 13.09 -8.69
C GLN A 132 -5.43 13.38 -7.34
N ASP A 133 -6.54 14.11 -7.39
CA ASP A 133 -7.34 14.43 -6.21
C ASP A 133 -7.79 13.14 -5.48
N PRO A 134 -7.35 12.92 -4.23
CA PRO A 134 -7.64 11.70 -3.49
C PRO A 134 -9.14 11.50 -3.24
N VAL A 135 -9.91 12.58 -3.05
CA VAL A 135 -11.36 12.51 -2.85
C VAL A 135 -12.06 12.02 -4.11
N ALA A 136 -11.70 12.58 -5.25
CA ALA A 136 -12.30 12.21 -6.54
C ALA A 136 -12.00 10.75 -6.90
N VAL A 137 -10.74 10.30 -6.74
CA VAL A 137 -10.38 8.90 -7.06
C VAL A 137 -10.98 7.93 -6.06
N THR A 138 -11.06 8.28 -4.78
CA THR A 138 -11.70 7.43 -3.76
C THR A 138 -13.18 7.24 -4.06
N SER A 139 -13.91 8.31 -4.36
CA SER A 139 -15.33 8.24 -4.74
C SER A 139 -15.53 7.33 -5.95
N LYS A 140 -14.75 7.54 -7.02
CA LYS A 140 -14.79 6.74 -8.24
C LYS A 140 -14.60 5.24 -7.96
N TYR A 141 -13.55 4.87 -7.24
CA TYR A 141 -13.25 3.48 -6.99
C TYR A 141 -14.16 2.84 -5.94
N ALA A 142 -14.66 3.61 -4.94
CA ALA A 142 -15.62 3.12 -3.98
C ALA A 142 -16.95 2.74 -4.67
N ASP A 143 -17.45 3.60 -5.55
CA ASP A 143 -18.64 3.31 -6.35
C ASP A 143 -18.45 2.09 -7.25
N TYR A 144 -17.32 2.02 -7.95
CA TYR A 144 -17.00 0.89 -8.81
C TYR A 144 -16.91 -0.44 -8.03
N LEU A 145 -16.22 -0.42 -6.87
CA LEU A 145 -16.05 -1.62 -6.04
C LEU A 145 -17.38 -2.10 -5.45
N LYS A 146 -18.24 -1.18 -5.04
CA LYS A 146 -19.58 -1.52 -4.51
C LYS A 146 -20.52 -1.99 -5.59
N ASN A 147 -20.67 -1.21 -6.65
CA ASN A 147 -21.76 -1.38 -7.62
C ASN A 147 -21.39 -2.37 -8.73
N GLU A 148 -20.13 -2.35 -9.22
CA GLU A 148 -19.71 -3.20 -10.35
C GLU A 148 -19.00 -4.48 -9.87
N LYS A 149 -18.20 -4.38 -8.80
CA LYS A 149 -17.50 -5.55 -8.26
C LYS A 149 -18.26 -6.27 -7.15
N GLY A 150 -19.33 -5.67 -6.62
CA GLY A 150 -20.15 -6.28 -5.58
C GLY A 150 -19.38 -6.54 -4.28
N CYS A 151 -18.54 -5.60 -3.86
CA CYS A 151 -17.84 -5.68 -2.58
C CYS A 151 -18.80 -5.42 -1.43
N ASP A 152 -18.77 -6.30 -0.42
CA ASP A 152 -19.54 -6.13 0.83
C ASP A 152 -19.06 -4.91 1.62
N MET A 153 -17.76 -4.60 1.53
CA MET A 153 -17.10 -3.49 2.22
C MET A 153 -16.03 -2.87 1.30
N VAL A 154 -15.83 -1.57 1.44
CA VAL A 154 -14.70 -0.84 0.83
C VAL A 154 -13.92 -0.16 1.94
N ILE A 155 -12.61 -0.32 1.93
CA ILE A 155 -11.66 0.29 2.85
C ILE A 155 -10.75 1.23 2.06
N CYS A 156 -10.60 2.46 2.54
CA CYS A 156 -9.57 3.36 2.10
C CYS A 156 -8.33 3.17 2.99
N LEU A 157 -7.25 2.66 2.40
CA LEU A 157 -5.96 2.48 3.05
C LEU A 157 -5.10 3.69 2.73
N SER A 158 -5.10 4.65 3.63
CA SER A 158 -4.56 5.99 3.40
C SER A 158 -3.19 6.20 4.02
N HIS A 159 -2.31 6.88 3.25
CA HIS A 159 -1.07 7.50 3.70
C HIS A 159 -1.07 9.01 3.37
N LEU A 160 -2.20 9.70 3.58
CA LEU A 160 -2.32 11.15 3.38
C LEU A 160 -1.89 11.93 4.63
N GLY A 161 -2.14 11.35 5.80
CA GLY A 161 -1.98 12.00 7.09
C GLY A 161 -3.32 12.29 7.75
N TYR A 162 -3.32 12.28 9.09
CA TYR A 162 -4.54 12.38 9.91
C TYR A 162 -5.38 13.63 9.63
N GLY A 163 -4.73 14.76 9.30
CA GLY A 163 -5.45 16.01 8.98
C GLY A 163 -6.26 15.85 7.69
N GLU A 164 -5.61 15.38 6.64
CA GLU A 164 -6.20 15.23 5.32
C GLU A 164 -7.22 14.09 5.22
N ASP A 165 -7.08 13.08 6.07
CA ASP A 165 -8.06 11.98 6.16
C ASP A 165 -9.41 12.41 6.79
N LYS A 166 -9.45 13.58 7.44
CA LYS A 166 -10.66 14.08 8.13
C LYS A 166 -11.47 15.07 7.31
N ASP A 167 -10.87 15.72 6.34
CA ASP A 167 -11.47 16.73 5.49
C ASP A 167 -12.08 16.09 4.24
#